data_27c29bc841df7913f08830a2bd120e64
#
_entry.id   27c29bc841df7913f08830a2bd120e64
#
_cell.length_a   1.000
_cell.length_b   1.000
_cell.length_c   1.000
_cell.angle_alpha   90.00
_cell.angle_beta   90.00
_cell.angle_gamma   90.00
#
_symmetry.space_group_name_H-M   'P 1'
#
loop_
_entity.id
_entity.type
_entity.pdbx_description
1 polymer ?
#
loop_
_entity_poly.entity_id
_entity_poly.type
_entity_poly.pdbx_seq_one_letter_code
_entity_poly.pdbx_strand_id
1 'polypeptide(L)'
;MPQETFSRTACTAALLCCLCAWLCPPAAYGQDALLSAVPTANVISPAERDASCRIIYLGFVGALEPSQNKHSGVVQIGETLRGVDYPDVCAKSYSPYVWTDGLDWLLKHFPAHSGVLTSQELQHCPKVILVGHSMGGWAMLSVARRLRSRDIPVELTIQVDSVGITDYTVPRNVKTGAIFHARDVLMPLTTKHLRLEDASHTKMLADITVEGAGHESITRDPRIRELVMQTIASLRAGFAAPPIGE
;
A
#
# COMPACT_ATOMS: atom_id res chain seq x y z
N MET A 1 4.14 -16.00 -49.33
CA MET A 1 3.82 -15.28 -48.09
C MET A 1 4.66 -15.95 -46.99
N PRO A 2 5.69 -15.29 -46.45
CA PRO A 2 6.50 -15.86 -45.35
C PRO A 2 5.81 -15.61 -44.04
N GLN A 3 5.70 -16.69 -43.24
CA GLN A 3 5.25 -16.65 -41.85
C GLN A 3 6.38 -16.10 -40.99
N GLU A 4 6.10 -14.99 -40.30
CA GLU A 4 6.99 -14.46 -39.26
C GLU A 4 6.92 -15.32 -38.02
N THR A 5 8.00 -16.05 -37.77
CA THR A 5 8.21 -16.77 -36.51
C THR A 5 8.63 -15.76 -35.45
N PHE A 6 7.67 -15.31 -34.61
CA PHE A 6 7.97 -14.53 -33.41
C PHE A 6 8.78 -15.39 -32.44
N SER A 7 9.99 -14.94 -32.18
CA SER A 7 10.96 -15.62 -31.29
C SER A 7 10.46 -15.68 -29.85
N ARG A 8 10.14 -16.87 -29.37
CA ARG A 8 9.77 -17.17 -27.96
C ARG A 8 10.91 -17.01 -26.93
N THR A 9 12.08 -16.58 -27.40
CA THR A 9 13.32 -16.53 -26.59
C THR A 9 13.46 -15.27 -25.72
N ALA A 10 12.77 -14.17 -26.07
CA ALA A 10 12.90 -12.91 -25.30
C ALA A 10 12.11 -12.92 -23.97
N CYS A 11 11.03 -13.69 -23.91
CA CYS A 11 10.17 -13.72 -22.70
C CYS A 11 10.77 -14.57 -21.57
N THR A 12 11.55 -15.60 -21.92
CA THR A 12 12.18 -16.51 -20.94
C THR A 12 13.35 -15.85 -20.20
N ALA A 13 14.06 -14.92 -20.83
CA ALA A 13 15.18 -14.22 -20.21
C ALA A 13 14.73 -13.24 -19.11
N ALA A 14 13.59 -12.57 -19.30
CA ALA A 14 13.05 -11.63 -18.30
C ALA A 14 12.52 -12.36 -17.05
N LEU A 15 11.92 -13.56 -17.22
CA LEU A 15 11.47 -14.39 -16.08
C LEU A 15 12.65 -14.96 -15.29
N LEU A 16 13.74 -15.37 -15.95
CA LEU A 16 14.93 -15.87 -15.26
C LEU A 16 15.65 -14.77 -14.46
N CYS A 17 15.72 -13.54 -14.95
CA CYS A 17 16.29 -12.42 -14.19
C CYS A 17 15.52 -12.11 -12.90
N CYS A 18 14.19 -12.21 -12.94
CA CYS A 18 13.39 -12.05 -11.74
C CYS A 18 13.60 -13.17 -10.72
N LEU A 19 13.76 -14.43 -11.19
CA LEU A 19 14.01 -15.58 -10.33
C LEU A 19 15.42 -15.56 -9.72
N CYS A 20 16.45 -15.10 -10.46
CA CYS A 20 17.82 -15.02 -9.93
C CYS A 20 17.97 -13.98 -8.82
N ALA A 21 17.21 -12.87 -8.84
CA ALA A 21 17.23 -11.89 -7.76
C ALA A 21 16.64 -12.42 -6.44
N TRP A 22 15.89 -13.55 -6.49
CA TRP A 22 15.27 -14.19 -5.33
C TRP A 22 16.08 -15.37 -4.77
N LEU A 23 17.06 -15.87 -5.52
CA LEU A 23 17.91 -16.99 -5.09
C LEU A 23 19.19 -16.54 -4.36
N CYS A 24 19.49 -15.24 -4.31
CA CYS A 24 20.47 -14.74 -3.36
C CYS A 24 19.87 -14.86 -1.95
N PRO A 25 20.46 -15.64 -1.03
CA PRO A 25 20.05 -15.58 0.37
C PRO A 25 20.21 -14.12 0.81
N PRO A 26 19.24 -13.56 1.55
CA PRO A 26 19.47 -12.28 2.18
C PRO A 26 20.74 -12.45 2.98
N ALA A 27 21.77 -11.64 2.68
CA ALA A 27 22.91 -11.52 3.57
C ALA A 27 22.29 -11.34 4.95
N ALA A 28 22.68 -12.18 5.90
CA ALA A 28 22.20 -12.14 7.26
C ALA A 28 22.54 -10.75 7.82
N TYR A 29 21.68 -9.79 7.55
CA TYR A 29 21.68 -8.51 8.25
C TYR A 29 21.25 -8.85 9.66
N GLY A 30 22.26 -8.92 10.54
CA GLY A 30 22.05 -9.13 11.96
C GLY A 30 21.01 -8.12 12.44
N GLN A 31 19.83 -8.63 12.80
CA GLN A 31 18.69 -7.85 13.29
C GLN A 31 19.03 -7.05 14.55
N ASP A 32 20.14 -7.37 15.22
CA ASP A 32 20.53 -6.78 16.51
C ASP A 32 21.38 -5.51 16.39
N ALA A 33 21.93 -5.18 15.22
CA ALA A 33 22.80 -4.00 15.07
C ALA A 33 22.05 -2.72 14.70
N LEU A 34 20.76 -2.79 14.32
CA LEU A 34 19.96 -1.63 13.91
C LEU A 34 19.13 -0.99 15.03
N LEU A 35 19.15 -1.58 16.24
CA LEU A 35 18.42 -1.00 17.38
C LEU A 35 19.21 0.05 18.17
N SER A 36 20.51 0.21 17.91
CA SER A 36 21.37 1.13 18.70
C SER A 36 21.83 2.40 17.99
N ALA A 37 21.41 2.64 16.76
CA ALA A 37 21.67 3.89 16.03
C ALA A 37 20.39 4.48 15.48
N VAL A 38 19.40 4.74 16.34
CA VAL A 38 18.39 5.76 16.03
C VAL A 38 19.08 7.09 16.20
N PRO A 39 19.36 7.87 15.13
CA PRO A 39 19.80 9.25 15.30
C PRO A 39 18.73 9.91 16.16
N THR A 40 19.15 10.67 17.17
CA THR A 40 18.27 11.57 17.93
C THR A 40 17.49 12.36 16.89
N ALA A 41 16.25 11.91 16.65
CA ALA A 41 15.38 12.50 15.67
C ALA A 41 15.29 13.99 16.00
N ASN A 42 15.68 14.84 15.05
CA ASN A 42 15.34 16.24 15.13
C ASN A 42 13.86 16.31 15.45
N VAL A 43 13.54 16.83 16.63
CA VAL A 43 12.16 17.03 17.08
C VAL A 43 11.56 18.05 16.12
N ILE A 44 10.95 17.54 15.04
CA ILE A 44 10.22 18.36 14.08
C ILE A 44 9.10 19.01 14.87
N SER A 45 9.12 20.33 14.90
CA SER A 45 8.12 21.11 15.65
C SER A 45 6.70 20.73 15.15
N PRO A 46 5.68 20.82 16.02
CA PRO A 46 4.29 20.59 15.59
C PRO A 46 3.85 21.48 14.41
N ALA A 47 4.50 22.62 14.19
CA ALA A 47 4.22 23.53 13.08
C ALA A 47 4.77 23.05 11.72
N GLU A 48 5.75 22.16 11.70
CA GLU A 48 6.28 21.52 10.48
C GLU A 48 5.54 20.23 10.10
N ARG A 49 4.66 19.73 10.97
CA ARG A 49 3.68 18.75 10.56
C ARG A 49 2.71 19.46 9.64
N ASP A 50 2.58 18.97 8.42
CA ASP A 50 1.58 19.47 7.48
C ASP A 50 0.21 19.36 8.19
N ALA A 51 -0.20 20.46 8.85
CA ALA A 51 -1.32 20.51 9.82
C ALA A 51 -2.68 20.18 9.15
N SER A 52 -2.66 19.95 7.84
CA SER A 52 -3.84 19.67 7.04
C SER A 52 -4.10 18.19 6.79
N CYS A 53 -3.10 17.30 6.96
CA CYS A 53 -3.25 15.87 6.64
C CYS A 53 -4.12 15.14 7.67
N ARG A 54 -5.40 14.96 7.37
CA ARG A 54 -6.32 14.13 8.15
C ARG A 54 -6.43 12.70 7.60
N ILE A 55 -6.09 12.51 6.33
CA ILE A 55 -6.09 11.23 5.64
C ILE A 55 -4.76 11.10 4.88
N ILE A 56 -4.15 9.93 4.96
CA ILE A 56 -2.94 9.59 4.21
C ILE A 56 -3.29 8.49 3.22
N TYR A 57 -3.01 8.75 1.94
CA TYR A 57 -2.97 7.74 0.90
C TYR A 57 -1.52 7.40 0.58
N LEU A 58 -1.14 6.13 0.73
CA LEU A 58 0.17 5.63 0.37
C LEU A 58 0.03 4.50 -0.64
N GLY A 59 0.49 4.75 -1.86
CA GLY A 59 0.48 3.81 -2.97
C GLY A 59 1.83 3.13 -3.17
N PHE A 60 1.83 1.86 -3.58
CA PHE A 60 3.03 1.14 -4.02
C PHE A 60 2.79 0.57 -5.41
N VAL A 61 3.63 0.96 -6.36
CA VAL A 61 3.60 0.48 -7.75
C VAL A 61 4.25 -0.91 -7.89
N GLY A 62 4.22 -1.48 -9.09
CA GLY A 62 4.89 -2.75 -9.39
C GLY A 62 6.42 -2.65 -9.36
N ALA A 63 7.10 -3.81 -9.37
CA ALA A 63 8.56 -3.91 -9.22
C ALA A 63 9.35 -3.15 -10.31
N LEU A 64 8.87 -3.18 -11.54
CA LEU A 64 9.52 -2.54 -12.70
C LEU A 64 8.88 -1.21 -13.09
N GLU A 65 7.97 -0.72 -12.25
CA GLU A 65 7.18 0.47 -12.53
C GLU A 65 7.76 1.68 -11.79
N PRO A 66 8.04 2.80 -12.49
CA PRO A 66 8.43 4.04 -11.84
C PRO A 66 7.31 4.56 -10.92
N SER A 67 7.67 5.07 -9.74
CA SER A 67 6.70 5.61 -8.77
C SER A 67 5.92 6.85 -9.26
N GLN A 68 6.33 7.45 -10.37
CA GLN A 68 5.65 8.56 -11.05
C GLN A 68 4.98 8.15 -12.37
N ASN A 69 4.82 6.84 -12.63
CA ASN A 69 4.20 6.36 -13.86
C ASN A 69 2.73 6.80 -13.96
N LYS A 70 2.45 7.78 -14.81
CA LYS A 70 1.09 8.33 -14.99
C LYS A 70 0.09 7.34 -15.61
N HIS A 71 0.55 6.19 -16.11
CA HIS A 71 -0.31 5.11 -16.59
C HIS A 71 -0.72 4.13 -15.50
N SER A 72 -0.07 4.18 -14.33
CA SER A 72 -0.45 3.40 -13.17
C SER A 72 -1.70 3.96 -12.51
N GLY A 73 -2.70 3.11 -12.31
CA GLY A 73 -3.91 3.50 -11.57
C GLY A 73 -3.59 3.89 -10.12
N VAL A 74 -2.60 3.23 -9.50
CA VAL A 74 -2.12 3.57 -8.14
C VAL A 74 -1.61 5.01 -8.08
N VAL A 75 -0.81 5.42 -9.08
CA VAL A 75 -0.28 6.79 -9.17
C VAL A 75 -1.39 7.79 -9.48
N GLN A 76 -2.29 7.46 -10.44
CA GLN A 76 -3.41 8.32 -10.83
C GLN A 76 -4.35 8.64 -9.66
N ILE A 77 -4.63 7.67 -8.79
CA ILE A 77 -5.40 7.90 -7.56
C ILE A 77 -4.66 8.93 -6.68
N GLY A 78 -3.37 8.71 -6.42
CA GLY A 78 -2.56 9.64 -5.63
C GLY A 78 -2.50 11.05 -6.22
N GLU A 79 -2.41 11.19 -7.56
CA GLU A 79 -2.44 12.50 -8.25
C GLU A 79 -3.79 13.18 -8.10
N THR A 80 -4.90 12.44 -8.22
CA THR A 80 -6.24 12.98 -7.97
C THR A 80 -6.37 13.52 -6.55
N LEU A 81 -5.87 12.77 -5.57
CA LEU A 81 -5.98 13.13 -4.15
C LEU A 81 -5.08 14.31 -3.74
N ARG A 82 -4.09 14.65 -4.54
CA ARG A 82 -3.32 15.90 -4.37
C ARG A 82 -4.00 17.13 -4.96
N GLY A 83 -5.14 16.94 -5.63
CA GLY A 83 -5.92 18.04 -6.20
C GLY A 83 -6.62 18.90 -5.15
N VAL A 84 -7.11 20.05 -5.58
CA VAL A 84 -7.76 21.07 -4.73
C VAL A 84 -9.01 20.56 -3.98
N ASP A 85 -9.64 19.51 -4.50
CA ASP A 85 -10.85 18.94 -3.89
C ASP A 85 -10.56 18.11 -2.62
N TYR A 86 -9.27 17.82 -2.36
CA TYR A 86 -8.83 16.99 -1.25
C TYR A 86 -7.76 17.64 -0.37
N PRO A 87 -8.00 18.86 0.17
CA PRO A 87 -6.98 19.63 0.88
C PRO A 87 -6.53 18.98 2.20
N ASP A 88 -7.30 18.04 2.73
CA ASP A 88 -7.05 17.29 3.96
C ASP A 88 -6.43 15.90 3.71
N VAL A 89 -6.10 15.58 2.44
CA VAL A 89 -5.50 14.30 2.05
C VAL A 89 -4.06 14.50 1.62
N CYS A 90 -3.13 13.82 2.28
CA CYS A 90 -1.76 13.70 1.82
C CYS A 90 -1.60 12.39 1.05
N ALA A 91 -1.13 12.48 -0.20
CA ALA A 91 -1.00 11.34 -1.09
C ALA A 91 0.39 11.21 -1.68
N LYS A 92 0.96 9.99 -1.65
CA LYS A 92 2.25 9.70 -2.25
C LYS A 92 2.31 8.26 -2.77
N SER A 93 3.15 8.04 -3.81
CA SER A 93 3.39 6.70 -4.37
C SER A 93 4.89 6.39 -4.34
N TYR A 94 5.22 5.13 -4.05
CA TYR A 94 6.59 4.65 -3.95
C TYR A 94 6.80 3.36 -4.74
N SER A 95 8.06 3.11 -5.12
CA SER A 95 8.48 1.80 -5.57
C SER A 95 8.48 0.81 -4.39
N PRO A 96 8.18 -0.49 -4.61
CA PRO A 96 8.22 -1.49 -3.55
C PRO A 96 9.61 -1.66 -2.92
N TYR A 97 10.68 -1.32 -3.64
CA TYR A 97 12.06 -1.45 -3.16
C TYR A 97 12.43 -0.43 -2.08
N VAL A 98 11.72 0.68 -2.01
CA VAL A 98 11.92 1.75 -1.01
C VAL A 98 10.69 1.92 -0.11
N TRP A 99 10.05 0.81 0.24
CA TRP A 99 8.85 0.84 1.09
C TRP A 99 9.10 1.45 2.47
N THR A 100 10.34 1.35 2.98
CA THR A 100 10.77 2.00 4.22
C THR A 100 10.70 3.51 4.14
N ASP A 101 11.07 4.11 2.98
CA ASP A 101 10.95 5.56 2.77
C ASP A 101 9.47 6.00 2.77
N GLY A 102 8.61 5.15 2.22
CA GLY A 102 7.16 5.35 2.27
C GLY A 102 6.61 5.29 3.70
N LEU A 103 7.07 4.34 4.51
CA LEU A 103 6.74 4.24 5.92
C LEU A 103 7.25 5.46 6.70
N ASP A 104 8.50 5.86 6.48
CA ASP A 104 9.11 7.01 7.15
C ASP A 104 8.39 8.31 6.80
N TRP A 105 8.00 8.48 5.52
CA TRP A 105 7.18 9.61 5.12
C TRP A 105 5.82 9.61 5.83
N LEU A 106 5.15 8.47 5.90
CA LEU A 106 3.87 8.33 6.59
C LEU A 106 4.00 8.65 8.08
N LEU A 107 5.04 8.12 8.74
CA LEU A 107 5.23 8.29 10.19
C LEU A 107 5.56 9.73 10.60
N LYS A 108 6.02 10.59 9.69
CA LYS A 108 6.19 12.04 9.98
C LYS A 108 4.90 12.74 10.38
N HIS A 109 3.74 12.18 10.01
CA HIS A 109 2.43 12.70 10.35
C HIS A 109 1.89 12.16 11.69
N PHE A 110 2.65 11.33 12.40
CA PHE A 110 2.30 10.74 13.69
C PHE A 110 3.20 11.27 14.81
N PRO A 111 2.78 11.14 16.09
CA PRO A 111 3.63 11.52 17.22
C PRO A 111 5.02 10.88 17.16
N ALA A 112 6.05 11.66 17.45
CA ALA A 112 7.47 11.32 17.27
C ALA A 112 8.04 10.39 18.36
N HIS A 113 7.24 9.55 19.02
CA HIS A 113 7.75 8.56 19.95
C HIS A 113 7.66 7.14 19.37
N SER A 114 8.53 6.25 19.83
CA SER A 114 8.64 4.88 19.31
C SER A 114 7.65 3.89 19.93
N GLY A 115 6.86 4.33 20.90
CA GLY A 115 5.90 3.48 21.62
C GLY A 115 4.58 3.26 20.87
N VAL A 116 3.74 2.43 21.50
CA VAL A 116 2.34 2.27 21.13
C VAL A 116 1.59 3.59 21.38
N LEU A 117 0.78 4.00 20.42
CA LEU A 117 -0.02 5.21 20.54
C LEU A 117 -1.23 4.96 21.44
N THR A 118 -1.53 5.90 22.32
CA THR A 118 -2.74 5.88 23.13
C THR A 118 -3.98 6.12 22.29
N SER A 119 -5.16 5.72 22.78
CA SER A 119 -6.43 5.97 22.09
C SER A 119 -6.68 7.47 21.86
N GLN A 120 -6.25 8.32 22.80
CA GLN A 120 -6.37 9.78 22.65
C GLN A 120 -5.49 10.33 21.54
N GLU A 121 -4.24 9.87 21.43
CA GLU A 121 -3.35 10.25 20.33
C GLU A 121 -3.90 9.80 18.99
N LEU A 122 -4.41 8.55 18.90
CA LEU A 122 -4.99 7.99 17.67
C LEU A 122 -6.21 8.75 17.15
N GLN A 123 -6.97 9.42 18.04
CA GLN A 123 -8.10 10.27 17.63
C GLN A 123 -7.64 11.48 16.80
N HIS A 124 -6.44 12.00 17.07
CA HIS A 124 -5.86 13.15 16.39
C HIS A 124 -4.91 12.78 15.24
N CYS A 125 -4.62 11.48 15.07
CA CYS A 125 -3.76 10.99 14.01
C CYS A 125 -4.51 10.86 12.68
N PRO A 126 -3.79 11.00 11.54
CA PRO A 126 -4.36 10.75 10.22
C PRO A 126 -4.90 9.33 10.08
N LYS A 127 -5.93 9.16 9.24
CA LYS A 127 -6.44 7.87 8.82
C LYS A 127 -5.65 7.36 7.61
N VAL A 128 -5.27 6.09 7.61
CA VAL A 128 -4.32 5.53 6.64
C VAL A 128 -5.05 4.65 5.62
N ILE A 129 -4.81 4.92 4.33
CA ILE A 129 -5.25 4.11 3.19
C ILE A 129 -4.01 3.65 2.44
N LEU A 130 -3.91 2.35 2.20
CA LEU A 130 -2.77 1.72 1.52
C LEU A 130 -3.25 0.98 0.26
N VAL A 131 -2.56 1.19 -0.86
CA VAL A 131 -2.84 0.48 -2.12
C VAL A 131 -1.54 -0.06 -2.69
N GLY A 132 -1.53 -1.32 -3.13
CA GLY A 132 -0.33 -1.95 -3.67
C GLY A 132 -0.59 -2.79 -4.90
N HIS A 133 0.15 -2.53 -5.99
CA HIS A 133 0.11 -3.29 -7.24
C HIS A 133 1.27 -4.27 -7.33
N SER A 134 1.01 -5.48 -7.78
CA SER A 134 2.06 -6.48 -8.02
C SER A 134 2.92 -6.69 -6.75
N MET A 135 4.24 -6.56 -6.84
CA MET A 135 5.15 -6.59 -5.68
C MET A 135 4.88 -5.43 -4.70
N GLY A 136 4.24 -4.34 -5.14
CA GLY A 136 3.75 -3.27 -4.25
C GLY A 136 2.74 -3.74 -3.22
N GLY A 137 2.00 -4.82 -3.46
CA GLY A 137 1.13 -5.45 -2.47
C GLY A 137 1.91 -5.97 -1.25
N TRP A 138 3.08 -6.58 -1.46
CA TRP A 138 3.98 -6.97 -0.38
C TRP A 138 4.51 -5.75 0.41
N ALA A 139 4.95 -4.71 -0.30
CA ALA A 139 5.45 -3.48 0.31
C ALA A 139 4.37 -2.82 1.18
N MET A 140 3.16 -2.70 0.66
CA MET A 140 1.98 -2.18 1.35
C MET A 140 1.69 -2.96 2.65
N LEU A 141 1.66 -4.29 2.59
CA LEU A 141 1.41 -5.11 3.78
C LEU A 141 2.57 -5.06 4.77
N SER A 142 3.81 -4.87 4.31
CA SER A 142 4.96 -4.63 5.18
C SER A 142 4.80 -3.34 5.97
N VAL A 143 4.33 -2.26 5.34
CA VAL A 143 3.95 -1.01 6.03
C VAL A 143 2.83 -1.28 7.04
N ALA A 144 1.74 -1.96 6.64
CA ALA A 144 0.63 -2.25 7.55
C ALA A 144 1.08 -3.03 8.79
N ARG A 145 1.99 -4.01 8.66
CA ARG A 145 2.57 -4.76 9.78
C ARG A 145 3.43 -3.89 10.68
N ARG A 146 4.20 -2.93 10.13
CA ARG A 146 4.96 -1.97 10.93
C ARG A 146 4.07 -0.99 11.69
N LEU A 147 2.97 -0.56 11.08
CA LEU A 147 1.97 0.26 11.77
C LEU A 147 1.30 -0.50 12.91
N ARG A 148 1.07 -1.83 12.77
CA ARG A 148 0.54 -2.69 13.83
C ARG A 148 1.41 -2.69 15.08
N SER A 149 2.74 -2.67 14.94
CA SER A 149 3.65 -2.65 16.10
C SER A 149 3.55 -1.39 16.95
N ARG A 150 2.83 -0.38 16.47
CA ARG A 150 2.53 0.88 17.17
C ARG A 150 1.02 1.07 17.44
N ASP A 151 0.23 0.02 17.23
CA ASP A 151 -1.24 0.01 17.29
C ASP A 151 -1.92 1.05 16.37
N ILE A 152 -1.22 1.49 15.31
CA ILE A 152 -1.79 2.40 14.32
C ILE A 152 -2.75 1.61 13.41
N PRO A 153 -4.05 1.97 13.37
CA PRO A 153 -5.01 1.32 12.50
C PRO A 153 -4.84 1.77 11.04
N VAL A 154 -5.11 0.84 10.12
CA VAL A 154 -5.22 1.11 8.69
C VAL A 154 -6.67 0.99 8.28
N GLU A 155 -7.24 2.03 7.69
CA GLU A 155 -8.66 2.07 7.33
C GLU A 155 -8.98 1.16 6.15
N LEU A 156 -8.08 1.14 5.13
CA LEU A 156 -8.25 0.35 3.92
C LEU A 156 -6.91 -0.15 3.39
N THR A 157 -6.87 -1.43 2.99
CA THR A 157 -5.82 -1.97 2.11
C THR A 157 -6.44 -2.50 0.82
N ILE A 158 -5.84 -2.19 -0.34
CA ILE A 158 -6.22 -2.77 -1.62
C ILE A 158 -5.02 -3.46 -2.24
N GLN A 159 -5.12 -4.77 -2.41
CA GLN A 159 -4.18 -5.58 -3.17
C GLN A 159 -4.62 -5.60 -4.64
N VAL A 160 -3.75 -5.18 -5.55
CA VAL A 160 -4.03 -5.17 -6.99
C VAL A 160 -3.07 -6.12 -7.68
N ASP A 161 -3.57 -7.25 -8.08
CA ASP A 161 -2.83 -8.33 -8.77
C ASP A 161 -1.46 -8.62 -8.13
N SER A 162 -1.45 -8.73 -6.80
CA SER A 162 -0.25 -8.89 -5.99
C SER A 162 0.49 -10.18 -6.35
N VAL A 163 1.80 -10.09 -6.58
CA VAL A 163 2.66 -11.16 -7.12
C VAL A 163 3.78 -11.51 -6.16
N GLY A 164 4.06 -12.81 -6.02
CA GLY A 164 5.21 -13.32 -5.31
C GLY A 164 4.89 -14.47 -4.36
N ILE A 165 5.93 -15.01 -3.73
CA ILE A 165 5.87 -16.14 -2.78
C ILE A 165 5.86 -15.68 -1.31
N THR A 166 5.61 -14.41 -1.06
CA THR A 166 5.60 -13.82 0.28
C THR A 166 4.23 -13.98 0.94
N ASP A 167 4.15 -13.62 2.22
CA ASP A 167 2.90 -13.62 2.95
C ASP A 167 2.05 -12.39 2.60
N TYR A 168 0.92 -12.63 1.94
CA TYR A 168 -0.08 -11.61 1.56
C TYR A 168 -1.27 -11.55 2.53
N THR A 169 -1.15 -12.11 3.72
CA THR A 169 -2.18 -12.02 4.74
C THR A 169 -2.30 -10.60 5.27
N VAL A 170 -3.50 -10.06 5.24
CA VAL A 170 -3.84 -8.73 5.76
C VAL A 170 -3.76 -8.76 7.29
N PRO A 171 -2.95 -7.90 7.93
CA PRO A 171 -2.79 -7.91 9.38
C PRO A 171 -4.02 -7.33 10.10
N ARG A 172 -4.24 -7.75 11.33
CA ARG A 172 -5.45 -7.44 12.14
C ARG A 172 -5.67 -5.95 12.45
N ASN A 173 -4.67 -5.08 12.29
CA ASN A 173 -4.84 -3.64 12.45
C ASN A 173 -5.50 -2.97 11.24
N VAL A 174 -5.80 -3.73 10.18
CA VAL A 174 -6.51 -3.25 8.99
C VAL A 174 -8.01 -3.42 9.20
N LYS A 175 -8.79 -2.34 9.06
CA LYS A 175 -10.24 -2.38 9.25
C LYS A 175 -10.97 -2.98 8.05
N THR A 176 -10.52 -2.60 6.84
CA THR A 176 -11.15 -3.08 5.60
C THR A 176 -10.09 -3.49 4.58
N GLY A 177 -10.34 -4.59 3.87
CA GLY A 177 -9.44 -5.11 2.85
C GLY A 177 -10.17 -5.43 1.55
N ALA A 178 -9.48 -5.21 0.42
CA ALA A 178 -9.94 -5.62 -0.90
C ALA A 178 -8.80 -6.23 -1.72
N ILE A 179 -9.15 -7.12 -2.65
CA ILE A 179 -8.24 -7.66 -3.65
C ILE A 179 -8.90 -7.60 -5.02
N PHE A 180 -8.13 -7.18 -6.00
CA PHE A 180 -8.45 -7.25 -7.42
C PHE A 180 -7.36 -8.06 -8.11
N HIS A 181 -7.71 -9.12 -8.81
CA HIS A 181 -6.75 -9.94 -9.52
C HIS A 181 -7.15 -10.13 -10.98
N ALA A 182 -6.18 -10.05 -11.88
CA ALA A 182 -6.39 -10.30 -13.30
C ALA A 182 -6.49 -11.82 -13.55
N ARG A 183 -7.30 -12.19 -14.54
CA ARG A 183 -7.30 -13.56 -15.05
C ARG A 183 -6.18 -13.76 -16.09
N ASP A 184 -4.96 -13.36 -15.75
CA ASP A 184 -3.83 -13.53 -16.67
C ASP A 184 -3.11 -14.84 -16.39
N VAL A 185 -3.08 -15.71 -17.42
CA VAL A 185 -2.39 -17.02 -17.35
C VAL A 185 -0.87 -16.86 -17.32
N LEU A 186 -0.36 -15.68 -17.70
CA LEU A 186 1.08 -15.40 -17.76
C LEU A 186 1.69 -15.09 -16.38
N MET A 187 0.87 -14.82 -15.37
CA MET A 187 1.33 -14.51 -14.01
C MET A 187 0.78 -15.52 -12.98
N PRO A 188 1.29 -16.77 -12.98
CA PRO A 188 0.75 -17.85 -12.12
C PRO A 188 0.98 -17.63 -10.62
N LEU A 189 1.85 -16.70 -10.24
CA LEU A 189 2.22 -16.40 -8.84
C LEU A 189 1.40 -15.27 -8.23
N THR A 190 0.32 -14.83 -8.89
CA THR A 190 -0.56 -13.80 -8.33
C THR A 190 -1.38 -14.35 -7.16
N THR A 191 -1.57 -13.51 -6.14
CA THR A 191 -2.48 -13.80 -5.02
C THR A 191 -3.91 -13.73 -5.53
N LYS A 192 -4.65 -14.84 -5.44
CA LYS A 192 -6.00 -14.97 -6.02
C LYS A 192 -7.11 -14.65 -5.04
N HIS A 193 -6.86 -14.72 -3.75
CA HIS A 193 -7.87 -14.50 -2.72
C HIS A 193 -7.32 -13.67 -1.59
N LEU A 194 -8.19 -12.80 -1.04
CA LEU A 194 -7.86 -12.02 0.13
C LEU A 194 -7.76 -12.93 1.35
N ARG A 195 -6.62 -12.97 2.00
CA ARG A 195 -6.41 -13.68 3.27
C ARG A 195 -6.36 -12.67 4.40
N LEU A 196 -7.11 -12.93 5.46
CA LEU A 196 -7.19 -12.09 6.65
C LEU A 196 -6.56 -12.80 7.84
N GLU A 197 -5.72 -12.11 8.62
CA GLU A 197 -5.18 -12.63 9.88
C GLU A 197 -6.31 -12.84 10.89
N ASP A 198 -7.28 -11.92 10.89
CA ASP A 198 -8.44 -11.97 11.78
C ASP A 198 -9.69 -11.40 11.08
N ALA A 199 -10.57 -12.30 10.67
CA ALA A 199 -11.82 -11.94 10.00
C ALA A 199 -12.87 -11.29 10.93
N SER A 200 -12.66 -11.31 12.25
CA SER A 200 -13.53 -10.59 13.19
C SER A 200 -13.17 -9.10 13.28
N HIS A 201 -11.94 -8.73 12.94
CA HIS A 201 -11.44 -7.34 12.96
C HIS A 201 -11.37 -6.70 11.58
N THR A 202 -11.10 -7.48 10.55
CA THR A 202 -10.96 -6.98 9.18
C THR A 202 -12.18 -7.37 8.34
N LYS A 203 -12.91 -6.38 7.82
CA LYS A 203 -14.02 -6.62 6.89
C LYS A 203 -13.49 -6.73 5.47
N MET A 204 -13.82 -7.81 4.77
CA MET A 204 -13.60 -7.92 3.33
C MET A 204 -14.61 -7.06 2.57
N LEU A 205 -14.12 -6.12 1.74
CA LEU A 205 -14.96 -5.27 0.89
C LEU A 205 -15.12 -5.86 -0.52
N ALA A 206 -14.05 -6.43 -1.06
CA ALA A 206 -14.03 -7.00 -2.39
C ALA A 206 -12.98 -8.11 -2.51
N ASP A 207 -13.32 -9.17 -3.25
CA ASP A 207 -12.42 -10.22 -3.73
C ASP A 207 -12.85 -10.49 -5.17
N ILE A 208 -12.21 -9.82 -6.15
CA ILE A 208 -12.72 -9.69 -7.50
C ILE A 208 -11.69 -10.15 -8.53
N THR A 209 -12.08 -11.11 -9.38
CA THR A 209 -11.40 -11.37 -10.65
C THR A 209 -11.85 -10.35 -11.69
N VAL A 210 -10.90 -9.65 -12.30
CA VAL A 210 -11.18 -8.67 -13.36
C VAL A 210 -10.97 -9.34 -14.71
N GLU A 211 -12.08 -9.66 -15.37
CA GLU A 211 -12.05 -10.31 -16.68
C GLU A 211 -11.48 -9.36 -17.75
N GLY A 212 -10.62 -9.88 -18.61
CA GLY A 212 -10.02 -9.13 -19.73
C GLY A 212 -8.97 -8.08 -19.33
N ALA A 213 -8.69 -7.94 -18.03
CA ALA A 213 -7.58 -7.11 -17.59
C ALA A 213 -6.27 -7.91 -17.60
N GLY A 214 -5.19 -7.30 -18.07
CA GLY A 214 -3.83 -7.79 -17.88
C GLY A 214 -3.21 -7.21 -16.60
N HIS A 215 -2.06 -7.75 -16.20
CA HIS A 215 -1.34 -7.41 -14.97
C HIS A 215 -1.16 -5.90 -14.73
N GLU A 216 -0.81 -5.13 -15.75
CA GLU A 216 -0.62 -3.67 -15.61
C GLU A 216 -1.94 -2.90 -15.73
N SER A 217 -2.83 -3.33 -16.65
CA SER A 217 -4.06 -2.59 -16.94
C SER A 217 -5.09 -2.65 -15.82
N ILE A 218 -5.05 -3.71 -15.00
CA ILE A 218 -5.95 -3.90 -13.85
C ILE A 218 -5.86 -2.75 -12.83
N THR A 219 -4.71 -2.09 -12.71
CA THR A 219 -4.54 -0.95 -11.79
C THR A 219 -5.52 0.19 -12.07
N ARG A 220 -6.05 0.25 -13.31
CA ARG A 220 -7.01 1.27 -13.78
C ARG A 220 -8.47 0.82 -13.68
N ASP A 221 -8.75 -0.32 -13.06
CA ASP A 221 -10.13 -0.73 -12.82
C ASP A 221 -10.84 0.35 -11.98
N PRO A 222 -11.98 0.88 -12.46
CA PRO A 222 -12.64 2.01 -11.81
C PRO A 222 -13.10 1.71 -10.38
N ARG A 223 -13.38 0.46 -10.07
CA ARG A 223 -13.82 0.01 -8.73
C ARG A 223 -12.73 0.21 -7.67
N ILE A 224 -11.43 0.12 -8.05
CA ILE A 224 -10.31 0.37 -7.14
C ILE A 224 -10.33 1.83 -6.69
N ARG A 225 -10.45 2.75 -7.67
CA ARG A 225 -10.55 4.18 -7.39
C ARG A 225 -11.81 4.50 -6.58
N GLU A 226 -12.92 3.91 -6.95
CA GLU A 226 -14.20 4.11 -6.27
C GLU A 226 -14.14 3.71 -4.80
N LEU A 227 -13.56 2.55 -4.44
CA LEU A 227 -13.36 2.14 -3.06
C LEU A 227 -12.52 3.14 -2.26
N VAL A 228 -11.44 3.67 -2.85
CA VAL A 228 -10.63 4.71 -2.19
C VAL A 228 -11.46 5.97 -1.95
N MET A 229 -12.18 6.47 -2.96
CA MET A 229 -12.98 7.69 -2.85
C MET A 229 -14.14 7.54 -1.86
N GLN A 230 -14.83 6.40 -1.85
CA GLN A 230 -15.90 6.09 -0.89
C GLN A 230 -15.36 6.03 0.54
N THR A 231 -14.17 5.42 0.74
CA THR A 231 -13.51 5.39 2.05
C THR A 231 -13.18 6.80 2.53
N ILE A 232 -12.61 7.65 1.67
CA ILE A 232 -12.30 9.05 2.01
C ILE A 232 -13.59 9.83 2.35
N ALA A 233 -14.64 9.67 1.55
CA ALA A 233 -15.93 10.34 1.81
C ALA A 233 -16.52 9.92 3.17
N SER A 234 -16.47 8.62 3.50
CA SER A 234 -16.92 8.09 4.78
C SER A 234 -16.11 8.64 5.96
N LEU A 235 -14.78 8.70 5.82
CA LEU A 235 -13.91 9.25 6.86
C LEU A 235 -14.19 10.74 7.08
N ARG A 236 -14.36 11.52 6.02
CA ARG A 236 -14.72 12.95 6.11
C ARG A 236 -16.06 13.17 6.79
N ALA A 237 -17.07 12.35 6.48
CA ALA A 237 -18.38 12.41 7.15
C ALA A 237 -18.23 12.16 8.67
N GLY A 238 -17.40 11.19 9.07
CA GLY A 238 -17.08 10.92 10.48
C GLY A 238 -16.36 12.08 11.18
N PHE A 239 -15.55 12.84 10.44
CA PHE A 239 -14.89 14.03 11.00
C PHE A 239 -15.84 15.23 11.22
N ALA A 240 -16.91 15.31 10.42
CA ALA A 240 -17.90 16.39 10.50
C ALA A 240 -18.98 16.13 11.57
N ALA A 241 -19.12 14.87 12.05
CA ALA A 241 -20.09 14.55 13.09
C ALA A 241 -19.67 15.21 14.42
N PRO A 242 -20.59 15.89 15.13
CA PRO A 242 -20.30 16.39 16.47
C PRO A 242 -19.99 15.19 17.39
N PRO A 243 -19.12 15.38 18.42
CA PRO A 243 -18.89 14.34 19.41
C PRO A 243 -20.25 13.92 20.00
N ILE A 244 -20.53 12.61 19.99
CA ILE A 244 -21.71 12.07 20.66
C ILE A 244 -21.53 12.44 22.13
N GLY A 245 -22.39 13.33 22.61
CA GLY A 245 -22.33 13.80 24.00
C GLY A 245 -22.39 12.62 24.96
N GLU A 246 -21.48 12.62 25.92
CA GLU A 246 -21.48 11.75 27.09
C GLU A 246 -22.66 12.12 28.01
#